data_74999dee0cce4c1d9e596fc434bebf7a
#
_entry.id   74999dee0cce4c1d9e596fc434bebf7a
#
_cell.length_a   1.000
_cell.length_b   1.000
_cell.length_c   1.000
_cell.angle_alpha   90.00
_cell.angle_beta   90.00
_cell.angle_gamma   90.00
#
_symmetry.space_group_name_H-M   'P 1'
#
loop_
_entity.id
_entity.type
_entity.pdbx_description
1 polymer ?
#
loop_
_entity_poly.entity_id
_entity_poly.type
_entity_poly.pdbx_seq_one_letter_code
_entity_poly.pdbx_strand_id
1 'polypeptide(L)'
;YVDPGLDCAVNWGTLDFRFRNSSGHAIRIEASLDGYNVTVKLLGTDDKDYYVKMEYDILRTYDFSTYYRDLDEDNAEGYRNGDTIVEGVEGYYVETYRCRYDKATNALQTRVYETSSIYDARDAVIARITTPETTEPPNIIIGGGVHEDPGG
;
A
#
# COMPACT_ATOMS: atom_id res chain seq x y z
N TYR A 1 -4.82 6.41 7.08
CA TYR A 1 -3.41 6.24 6.69
C TYR A 1 -2.59 7.34 7.32
N VAL A 2 -1.40 7.02 7.82
CA VAL A 2 -0.46 7.97 8.40
C VAL A 2 0.49 8.44 7.29
N ASP A 3 1.00 9.66 7.39
CA ASP A 3 1.96 10.20 6.43
C ASP A 3 3.26 9.35 6.41
N PRO A 4 3.93 9.24 5.26
CA PRO A 4 5.17 8.47 5.13
C PRO A 4 6.23 8.91 6.15
N GLY A 5 6.90 7.94 6.79
CA GLY A 5 7.92 8.20 7.81
C GLY A 5 7.39 8.47 9.20
N LEU A 6 6.08 8.58 9.39
CA LEU A 6 5.44 8.83 10.71
C LEU A 6 4.73 7.58 11.27
N ASP A 7 4.79 6.46 10.56
CA ASP A 7 4.28 5.16 10.99
C ASP A 7 5.34 4.33 11.72
N CYS A 8 4.89 3.35 12.48
CA CYS A 8 5.76 2.30 13.00
C CYS A 8 5.04 0.96 12.96
N ALA A 9 5.79 -0.09 12.63
CA ALA A 9 5.29 -1.45 12.76
C ALA A 9 5.47 -1.95 14.19
N VAL A 10 4.43 -2.58 14.72
CA VAL A 10 4.50 -3.31 16.00
C VAL A 10 3.99 -4.73 15.79
N ASN A 11 4.66 -5.68 16.43
CA ASN A 11 4.25 -7.08 16.41
C ASN A 11 4.50 -7.68 17.79
N TRP A 12 3.44 -8.13 18.43
CA TRP A 12 3.48 -8.68 19.79
C TRP A 12 4.58 -9.72 19.95
N GLY A 13 5.44 -9.48 20.95
CA GLY A 13 6.51 -10.39 21.35
C GLY A 13 7.77 -10.37 20.47
N THR A 14 7.75 -9.67 19.33
CA THR A 14 8.91 -9.58 18.43
C THR A 14 9.33 -8.16 18.11
N LEU A 15 8.38 -7.23 18.01
CA LEU A 15 8.62 -5.83 17.69
C LEU A 15 7.73 -4.94 18.57
N ASP A 16 8.13 -4.72 19.81
CA ASP A 16 7.39 -3.92 20.77
C ASP A 16 7.70 -2.43 20.60
N PHE A 17 6.67 -1.59 20.68
CA PHE A 17 6.86 -0.15 20.85
C PHE A 17 7.25 0.15 22.29
N ARG A 18 8.45 0.71 22.50
CA ARG A 18 8.99 1.04 23.83
C ARG A 18 9.38 2.50 23.91
N PHE A 19 9.05 3.14 25.01
CA PHE A 19 9.47 4.50 25.30
C PHE A 19 9.88 4.66 26.76
N ARG A 20 10.62 5.73 27.04
CA ARG A 20 11.03 6.10 28.39
C ARG A 20 10.38 7.42 28.75
N ASN A 21 9.73 7.48 29.90
CA ASN A 21 9.31 8.75 30.46
C ASN A 21 10.55 9.47 31.09
N SER A 22 10.97 10.55 30.44
CA SER A 22 12.09 11.40 30.89
C SER A 22 11.61 12.80 31.33
N SER A 23 10.31 13.00 31.55
CA SER A 23 9.75 14.30 31.91
C SER A 23 10.07 14.72 33.39
N GLY A 24 10.41 13.77 34.23
CA GLY A 24 10.51 14.01 35.68
C GLY A 24 9.18 13.98 36.42
N HIS A 25 8.06 13.86 35.71
CA HIS A 25 6.70 13.81 36.24
C HIS A 25 6.05 12.47 35.96
N ALA A 26 5.09 12.06 36.78
CA ALA A 26 4.28 10.88 36.49
C ALA A 26 3.46 11.07 35.23
N ILE A 27 3.29 9.99 34.45
CA ILE A 27 2.38 9.94 33.30
C ILE A 27 1.31 8.89 33.56
N ARG A 28 0.13 9.10 32.95
CA ARG A 28 -0.96 8.13 32.89
C ARG A 28 -1.24 7.77 31.45
N ILE A 29 -1.33 6.48 31.16
CA ILE A 29 -1.69 5.96 29.86
C ILE A 29 -3.14 5.52 29.92
N GLU A 30 -3.96 6.04 29.04
CA GLU A 30 -5.37 5.62 28.85
C GLU A 30 -5.51 5.04 27.47
N ALA A 31 -6.09 3.86 27.36
CA ALA A 31 -6.42 3.22 26.10
C ALA A 31 -7.91 2.91 26.03
N SER A 32 -8.51 3.17 24.89
CA SER A 32 -9.91 2.85 24.63
C SER A 32 -10.07 2.29 23.22
N LEU A 33 -11.07 1.42 23.06
CA LEU A 33 -11.45 0.82 21.79
C LEU A 33 -12.89 1.25 21.46
N ASP A 34 -13.09 1.76 20.24
CA ASP A 34 -14.41 2.05 19.68
C ASP A 34 -14.50 1.47 18.28
N GLY A 35 -15.22 0.36 18.14
CA GLY A 35 -15.23 -0.46 16.92
C GLY A 35 -13.82 -0.92 16.55
N TYR A 36 -13.30 -0.48 15.41
CA TYR A 36 -11.95 -0.78 14.94
C TYR A 36 -10.93 0.33 15.29
N ASN A 37 -11.36 1.38 15.99
CA ASN A 37 -10.49 2.50 16.33
C ASN A 37 -9.92 2.33 17.73
N VAL A 38 -8.59 2.28 17.81
CA VAL A 38 -7.84 2.29 19.08
C VAL A 38 -7.37 3.71 19.36
N THR A 39 -7.74 4.24 20.53
CA THR A 39 -7.28 5.55 20.99
C THR A 39 -6.38 5.35 22.21
N VAL A 40 -5.15 5.86 22.14
CA VAL A 40 -4.23 5.88 23.28
C VAL A 40 -3.90 7.32 23.64
N LYS A 41 -4.08 7.68 24.93
CA LYS A 41 -3.76 9.00 25.47
C LYS A 41 -2.64 8.90 26.49
N LEU A 42 -1.66 9.77 26.37
CA LEU A 42 -0.62 9.99 27.34
C LEU A 42 -0.93 11.29 28.08
N LEU A 43 -1.23 11.18 29.36
CA LEU A 43 -1.57 12.31 30.22
C LEU A 43 -0.42 12.57 31.19
N GLY A 44 -0.05 13.82 31.38
CA GLY A 44 1.05 14.19 32.25
C GLY A 44 1.13 15.70 32.47
N THR A 45 2.15 16.15 33.18
CA THR A 45 2.43 17.57 33.38
C THR A 45 3.21 18.10 32.18
N ASP A 46 2.69 19.18 31.59
CA ASP A 46 3.35 19.89 30.50
C ASP A 46 3.89 21.24 31.00
N ASP A 47 5.14 21.22 31.44
CA ASP A 47 5.88 22.36 31.99
C ASP A 47 6.84 23.02 30.97
N LYS A 48 6.76 22.58 29.69
CA LYS A 48 7.64 23.09 28.64
C LYS A 48 7.06 24.33 27.99
N ASP A 49 7.91 25.24 27.58
CA ASP A 49 7.60 26.42 26.76
C ASP A 49 7.56 26.11 25.26
N TYR A 50 7.77 24.86 24.89
CA TYR A 50 7.76 24.34 23.54
C TYR A 50 6.88 23.10 23.40
N TYR A 51 6.49 22.80 22.16
CA TYR A 51 5.92 21.51 21.79
C TYR A 51 6.77 20.85 20.70
N VAL A 52 6.63 19.52 20.57
CA VAL A 52 7.34 18.73 19.57
C VAL A 52 6.35 18.26 18.51
N LYS A 53 6.78 18.37 17.24
CA LYS A 53 6.06 17.82 16.10
C LYS A 53 7.03 17.00 15.27
N MET A 54 6.58 15.83 14.82
CA MET A 54 7.32 15.07 13.83
C MET A 54 6.95 15.59 12.44
N GLU A 55 7.97 15.80 11.61
CA GLU A 55 7.84 16.26 10.24
C GLU A 55 8.65 15.37 9.33
N TYR A 56 8.34 15.37 8.04
CA TYR A 56 9.04 14.57 7.06
C TYR A 56 9.27 15.34 5.76
N ASP A 57 10.32 14.97 5.03
CA ASP A 57 10.58 15.40 3.68
C ASP A 57 10.61 14.17 2.77
N ILE A 58 9.84 14.20 1.67
CA ILE A 58 9.95 13.22 0.60
C ILE A 58 11.10 13.65 -0.30
N LEU A 59 12.21 12.92 -0.25
CA LEU A 59 13.40 13.24 -1.05
C LEU A 59 13.38 12.59 -2.42
N ARG A 60 12.63 11.47 -2.57
CA ARG A 60 12.47 10.76 -3.84
C ARG A 60 11.14 10.04 -3.86
N THR A 61 10.50 10.07 -5.03
CA THR A 61 9.34 9.25 -5.37
C THR A 61 9.76 8.18 -6.37
N TYR A 62 9.22 6.97 -6.24
CA TYR A 62 9.40 5.85 -7.14
C TYR A 62 8.07 5.53 -7.79
N ASP A 63 8.01 5.60 -9.10
CA ASP A 63 6.81 5.24 -9.85
C ASP A 63 6.55 3.73 -9.74
N PHE A 64 5.30 3.34 -9.84
CA PHE A 64 4.90 1.94 -9.99
C PHE A 64 4.72 1.57 -11.46
N SER A 65 4.85 0.27 -11.77
CA SER A 65 4.53 -0.27 -13.09
C SER A 65 3.09 -0.78 -13.12
N THR A 66 2.54 -0.94 -14.35
CA THR A 66 1.23 -1.56 -14.55
C THR A 66 1.41 -2.88 -15.27
N TYR A 67 0.89 -3.94 -14.69
CA TYR A 67 0.86 -5.27 -15.27
C TYR A 67 -0.56 -5.68 -15.60
N TYR A 68 -0.71 -6.59 -16.57
CA TYR A 68 -1.99 -7.16 -16.93
C TYR A 68 -2.03 -8.62 -16.49
N ARG A 69 -3.12 -9.00 -15.82
CA ARG A 69 -3.41 -10.39 -15.50
C ARG A 69 -4.44 -10.91 -16.48
N ASP A 70 -4.03 -11.89 -17.30
CA ASP A 70 -4.92 -12.56 -18.23
C ASP A 70 -5.87 -13.49 -17.46
N LEU A 71 -7.16 -13.32 -17.70
CA LEU A 71 -8.23 -14.12 -17.12
C LEU A 71 -9.10 -14.64 -18.25
N ASP A 72 -9.43 -15.94 -18.22
CA ASP A 72 -10.41 -16.51 -19.12
C ASP A 72 -11.82 -16.06 -18.73
N GLU A 73 -12.72 -15.93 -19.70
CA GLU A 73 -14.11 -15.54 -19.44
C GLU A 73 -14.78 -16.42 -18.36
N ASP A 74 -14.47 -17.71 -18.34
CA ASP A 74 -15.03 -18.68 -17.38
C ASP A 74 -14.44 -18.53 -15.97
N ASN A 75 -13.24 -17.90 -15.84
CA ASN A 75 -12.49 -17.75 -14.58
C ASN A 75 -12.20 -16.28 -14.24
N ALA A 76 -12.99 -15.34 -14.72
CA ALA A 76 -12.79 -13.91 -14.50
C ALA A 76 -12.97 -13.46 -13.04
N GLU A 77 -13.36 -14.36 -12.13
CA GLU A 77 -13.53 -14.07 -10.69
C GLU A 77 -14.47 -12.85 -10.42
N GLY A 78 -15.34 -12.54 -11.39
CA GLY A 78 -16.22 -11.36 -11.35
C GLY A 78 -15.59 -10.06 -11.86
N TYR A 79 -14.32 -10.07 -12.27
CA TYR A 79 -13.68 -8.91 -12.91
C TYR A 79 -14.14 -8.73 -14.35
N ARG A 80 -14.13 -7.49 -14.81
CA ARG A 80 -14.34 -7.10 -16.21
C ARG A 80 -12.99 -6.70 -16.82
N ASN A 81 -12.94 -6.72 -18.15
CA ASN A 81 -11.75 -6.24 -18.86
C ASN A 81 -11.46 -4.77 -18.51
N GLY A 82 -10.26 -4.50 -18.01
CA GLY A 82 -9.84 -3.18 -17.56
C GLY A 82 -10.06 -2.90 -16.06
N ASP A 83 -10.70 -3.81 -15.32
CA ASP A 83 -10.88 -3.64 -13.88
C ASP A 83 -9.53 -3.71 -13.15
N THR A 84 -9.39 -2.90 -12.12
CA THR A 84 -8.21 -2.91 -11.26
C THR A 84 -8.30 -4.05 -10.25
N ILE A 85 -7.38 -5.01 -10.34
CA ILE A 85 -7.23 -6.12 -9.38
C ILE A 85 -6.41 -5.66 -8.17
N VAL A 86 -5.31 -4.92 -8.44
CA VAL A 86 -4.43 -4.36 -7.41
C VAL A 86 -4.16 -2.90 -7.76
N GLU A 87 -4.45 -2.01 -6.83
CA GLU A 87 -4.10 -0.59 -6.97
C GLU A 87 -2.60 -0.40 -6.92
N GLY A 88 -2.05 0.39 -7.87
CA GLY A 88 -0.68 0.84 -7.83
C GLY A 88 -0.47 1.88 -6.74
N VAL A 89 0.68 1.84 -6.10
CA VAL A 89 1.07 2.81 -5.08
C VAL A 89 2.50 3.23 -5.32
N GLU A 90 2.75 4.53 -5.37
CA GLU A 90 4.10 5.07 -5.44
C GLU A 90 4.92 4.71 -4.21
N GLY A 91 6.20 4.49 -4.42
CA GLY A 91 7.18 4.34 -3.36
C GLY A 91 7.83 5.67 -3.00
N TYR A 92 8.46 5.75 -1.82
CA TYR A 92 9.08 6.98 -1.34
C TYR A 92 10.39 6.70 -0.61
N TYR A 93 11.36 7.60 -0.78
CA TYR A 93 12.45 7.77 0.15
C TYR A 93 12.18 9.02 0.98
N VAL A 94 12.09 8.84 2.30
CA VAL A 94 11.61 9.86 3.23
C VAL A 94 12.64 10.05 4.33
N GLU A 95 12.90 11.30 4.71
CA GLU A 95 13.61 11.64 5.95
C GLU A 95 12.64 12.23 6.96
N THR A 96 12.76 11.79 8.21
CA THR A 96 11.88 12.22 9.31
C THR A 96 12.68 13.05 10.31
N TYR A 97 12.06 14.12 10.79
CA TYR A 97 12.66 15.12 11.65
C TYR A 97 11.81 15.35 12.89
N ARG A 98 12.48 15.54 14.02
CA ARG A 98 11.87 16.04 15.25
C ARG A 98 12.01 17.55 15.30
N CYS A 99 10.91 18.25 15.20
CA CYS A 99 10.82 19.69 15.21
C CYS A 99 10.31 20.20 16.55
N ARG A 100 11.00 21.19 17.14
CA ARG A 100 10.53 21.90 18.33
C ARG A 100 10.04 23.26 17.95
N TYR A 101 8.85 23.59 18.46
CA TYR A 101 8.19 24.86 18.23
C TYR A 101 7.95 25.57 19.55
N ASP A 102 8.18 26.88 19.57
CA ASP A 102 7.80 27.74 20.67
C ASP A 102 6.28 27.76 20.85
N LYS A 103 5.76 27.55 22.06
CA LYS A 103 4.32 27.50 22.30
C LYS A 103 3.61 28.82 22.10
N ALA A 104 4.27 29.94 22.42
CA ALA A 104 3.65 31.26 22.37
C ALA A 104 3.58 31.82 20.94
N THR A 105 4.66 31.57 20.16
CA THR A 105 4.83 32.19 18.84
C THR A 105 4.64 31.23 17.69
N ASN A 106 4.62 29.93 17.96
CA ASN A 106 4.65 28.85 16.95
C ASN A 106 5.92 28.89 16.04
N ALA A 107 6.97 29.57 16.49
CA ALA A 107 8.22 29.64 15.73
C ALA A 107 9.01 28.33 15.85
N LEU A 108 9.55 27.84 14.75
CA LEU A 108 10.46 26.70 14.73
C LEU A 108 11.75 27.07 15.45
N GLN A 109 12.07 26.33 16.53
CA GLN A 109 13.30 26.51 17.31
C GLN A 109 14.40 25.57 16.84
N THR A 110 14.07 24.30 16.61
CA THR A 110 15.03 23.28 16.14
C THR A 110 14.35 22.28 15.23
N ARG A 111 15.11 21.78 14.25
CA ARG A 111 14.75 20.67 13.39
C ARG A 111 15.90 19.68 13.38
N VAL A 112 15.69 18.49 13.93
CA VAL A 112 16.71 17.47 14.13
C VAL A 112 16.34 16.23 13.32
N TYR A 113 17.25 15.76 12.47
CA TYR A 113 17.10 14.51 11.75
C TYR A 113 16.97 13.34 12.74
N GLU A 114 16.01 12.45 12.52
CA GLU A 114 15.79 11.26 13.34
C GLU A 114 16.10 9.97 12.54
N THR A 115 15.54 9.81 11.37
CA THR A 115 15.72 8.59 10.57
C THR A 115 15.34 8.81 9.11
N SER A 116 15.66 7.82 8.28
CA SER A 116 15.14 7.72 6.92
C SER A 116 14.41 6.38 6.73
N SER A 117 13.42 6.38 5.85
CA SER A 117 12.63 5.20 5.49
C SER A 117 12.49 5.09 3.99
N ILE A 118 12.47 3.85 3.49
CA ILE A 118 12.18 3.54 2.10
C ILE A 118 10.85 2.78 2.09
N TYR A 119 9.93 3.25 1.28
CA TYR A 119 8.67 2.59 0.95
C TYR A 119 8.77 2.14 -0.50
N ASP A 120 8.71 0.84 -0.72
CA ASP A 120 8.74 0.30 -2.07
C ASP A 120 7.45 0.61 -2.81
N ALA A 121 7.56 0.93 -4.11
CA ALA A 121 6.41 1.05 -4.97
C ALA A 121 5.69 -0.30 -5.09
N ARG A 122 4.37 -0.28 -5.17
CA ARG A 122 3.55 -1.46 -5.44
C ARG A 122 2.91 -1.32 -6.80
N ASP A 123 3.21 -2.26 -7.68
CA ASP A 123 2.70 -2.26 -9.05
C ASP A 123 1.19 -2.44 -9.11
N ALA A 124 0.58 -1.80 -10.09
CA ALA A 124 -0.82 -2.00 -10.43
C ALA A 124 -1.01 -3.30 -11.20
N VAL A 125 -2.13 -3.99 -10.96
CA VAL A 125 -2.55 -5.15 -11.74
C VAL A 125 -3.95 -4.91 -12.29
N ILE A 126 -4.08 -4.98 -13.61
CA ILE A 126 -5.33 -4.75 -14.35
C ILE A 126 -5.79 -6.07 -14.96
N ALA A 127 -7.07 -6.38 -14.85
CA ALA A 127 -7.68 -7.54 -15.47
C ALA A 127 -7.70 -7.38 -17.00
N ARG A 128 -7.25 -8.39 -17.72
CA ARG A 128 -7.39 -8.50 -19.17
C ARG A 128 -8.13 -9.79 -19.48
N ILE A 129 -9.39 -9.65 -19.93
CA ILE A 129 -10.21 -10.81 -20.27
C ILE A 129 -9.81 -11.27 -21.67
N THR A 130 -9.41 -12.53 -21.78
CA THR A 130 -9.04 -13.18 -23.02
C THR A 130 -10.11 -14.22 -23.38
N THR A 131 -10.66 -14.12 -24.58
CA THR A 131 -11.51 -15.17 -25.13
C THR A 131 -10.60 -16.29 -25.60
N PRO A 132 -10.85 -17.58 -25.27
CA PRO A 132 -10.10 -18.68 -25.81
C PRO A 132 -10.13 -18.62 -27.35
N GLU A 133 -8.98 -18.70 -28.00
CA GLU A 133 -8.94 -18.86 -29.47
C GLU A 133 -9.69 -20.14 -29.80
N THR A 134 -10.85 -20.01 -30.46
CA THR A 134 -11.58 -21.16 -30.98
C THR A 134 -10.74 -21.72 -32.08
N THR A 135 -9.92 -22.72 -31.78
CA THR A 135 -9.31 -23.56 -32.82
C THR A 135 -10.46 -24.33 -33.48
N GLU A 136 -11.02 -23.76 -34.55
CA GLU A 136 -11.89 -24.56 -35.41
C GLU A 136 -11.11 -25.80 -35.83
N PRO A 137 -11.67 -27.01 -35.62
CA PRO A 137 -11.03 -28.20 -36.12
C PRO A 137 -10.88 -28.04 -37.65
N PRO A 138 -9.76 -28.48 -38.24
CA PRO A 138 -9.54 -28.35 -39.67
C PRO A 138 -10.75 -28.96 -40.41
N ASN A 139 -11.33 -28.16 -41.28
CA ASN A 139 -12.47 -28.56 -42.09
C ASN A 139 -12.03 -29.74 -42.98
N ILE A 140 -12.30 -30.95 -42.56
CA ILE A 140 -11.97 -32.17 -43.33
C ILE A 140 -13.02 -32.23 -44.42
N ILE A 141 -12.67 -31.72 -45.63
CA ILE A 141 -13.42 -31.97 -46.83
C ILE A 141 -13.26 -33.45 -47.19
N ILE A 142 -14.22 -34.26 -46.80
CA ILE A 142 -14.32 -35.65 -47.30
C ILE A 142 -14.77 -35.53 -48.72
N GLY A 143 -13.80 -35.64 -49.63
CA GLY A 143 -14.06 -35.75 -51.06
C GLY A 143 -14.96 -36.95 -51.36
N GLY A 144 -16.21 -36.70 -51.71
CA GLY A 144 -17.10 -37.77 -52.20
C GLY A 144 -16.55 -38.37 -53.49
N GLY A 145 -16.03 -39.58 -53.38
CA GLY A 145 -15.69 -40.38 -54.55
C GLY A 145 -16.95 -40.69 -55.36
N VAL A 146 -17.01 -40.15 -56.57
CA VAL A 146 -18.02 -40.55 -57.55
C VAL A 146 -17.66 -41.94 -58.00
N HIS A 147 -18.50 -42.89 -57.62
CA HIS A 147 -18.41 -44.25 -58.17
C HIS A 147 -19.03 -44.25 -59.55
N GLU A 148 -18.23 -44.21 -60.58
CA GLU A 148 -18.70 -44.52 -61.96
C GLU A 148 -18.92 -46.03 -62.06
N ASP A 149 -20.15 -46.43 -62.33
CA ASP A 149 -20.58 -47.78 -62.62
C ASP A 149 -20.28 -48.05 -64.11
N PRO A 150 -19.50 -49.07 -64.52
CA PRO A 150 -19.31 -49.44 -65.92
C PRO A 150 -20.45 -50.36 -66.30
N GLY A 151 -21.55 -49.80 -66.84
CA GLY A 151 -22.57 -50.57 -67.51
C GLY A 151 -22.09 -51.23 -68.82
N GLY A 152 -22.26 -52.52 -68.88
CA GLY A 152 -22.09 -53.33 -70.04
C GLY A 152 -23.28 -53.29 -71.07
#